data_602fe0931ffb0c0a7227f8e8655e9c97
#
_entry.id   602fe0931ffb0c0a7227f8e8655e9c97
#
_cell.length_a   1.000
_cell.length_b   1.000
_cell.length_c   1.000
_cell.angle_alpha   90.00
_cell.angle_beta   90.00
_cell.angle_gamma   90.00
#
_symmetry.space_group_name_H-M   'P 1'
#
loop_
_entity.id
_entity.type
_entity.pdbx_description
1 polymer ?
#
loop_
_entity_poly.entity_id
_entity_poly.type
_entity_poly.pdbx_seq_one_letter_code
_entity_poly.pdbx_strand_id
1 'polypeptide(L)'
;MELLTSSDEVEYVGTQSRFTLKLPCWQCTECGEQCKPNPLASFCWPSSQVYASIWYDIRVLRSYALLLGSGLSMEGYLDALNAVHYPLTLHPPQPIKSSSFSDVFFDYRRATDRLLFLGNLLDQCPELQSQLPHGVFSDCPICAFIPGACQDGYVHAICGDACTKPSSYAGVAKASRGIQQHTDSYMDRAGLEGFVQDMDSRQQLSLNGAFAEAAATAQAEGMGGAATSAAGARVADDNEGHGCSASLSCARPGTSSTTAGQPCAVRGIVGFVCCHGVPLLGMYCNMRTAEQFVYYLIALALLLQQCSSMLYLMHVYIDFACQLKITWARYAAVLHLDTERMRLMVNWMHGASHNMACQLKNNGRYLEGSAHRVGEQTEQHWSQLKPMSPLLRYMTSANRVDALQAQLSDIAFDKQGCMVAQLKSKNDDMVKKLGALRVSIAALSIEH
;
A
#
# COMPACT_ATOMS: atom_id res chain seq x y z
N MET A 1 17.43 40.92 -27.13
CA MET A 1 16.67 39.74 -27.59
C MET A 1 15.77 40.21 -28.74
N GLU A 2 15.85 39.50 -29.85
CA GLU A 2 15.08 39.80 -31.04
C GLU A 2 14.01 38.72 -31.25
N LEU A 3 12.78 39.09 -31.57
CA LEU A 3 11.69 38.17 -31.82
C LEU A 3 11.83 37.59 -33.23
N LEU A 4 12.02 36.30 -33.31
CA LEU A 4 12.01 35.58 -34.59
C LEU A 4 10.57 35.15 -34.92
N THR A 5 10.20 35.19 -36.20
CA THR A 5 8.96 34.58 -36.66
C THR A 5 9.10 33.06 -36.54
N SER A 6 8.54 32.48 -35.48
CA SER A 6 8.53 31.03 -35.32
C SER A 6 7.38 30.39 -36.10
N SER A 7 7.68 29.29 -36.77
CA SER A 7 6.68 28.43 -37.39
C SER A 7 6.19 27.32 -36.46
N ASP A 8 6.70 27.27 -35.23
CA ASP A 8 6.35 26.21 -34.29
C ASP A 8 4.93 26.41 -33.75
N GLU A 9 4.11 25.42 -33.97
CA GLU A 9 2.75 25.39 -33.49
C GLU A 9 2.61 24.24 -32.50
N VAL A 10 1.91 24.50 -31.39
CA VAL A 10 1.53 23.48 -30.43
C VAL A 10 0.03 23.52 -30.20
N GLU A 11 -0.52 22.36 -29.95
CA GLU A 11 -1.91 22.26 -29.56
C GLU A 11 -2.03 22.42 -28.04
N TYR A 12 -2.78 23.43 -27.60
CA TYR A 12 -3.12 23.60 -26.18
C TYR A 12 -4.42 22.88 -25.87
N VAL A 13 -4.40 22.08 -24.80
CA VAL A 13 -5.55 21.33 -24.28
C VAL A 13 -5.86 21.82 -22.87
N GLY A 14 -6.90 22.63 -22.75
CA GLY A 14 -7.45 23.10 -21.47
C GLY A 14 -8.66 22.31 -21.02
N THR A 15 -9.23 22.66 -19.88
CA THR A 15 -10.44 22.02 -19.34
C THR A 15 -11.71 22.35 -20.12
N GLN A 16 -11.75 23.51 -20.79
CA GLN A 16 -12.94 24.01 -21.49
C GLN A 16 -12.72 24.27 -22.98
N SER A 17 -11.46 24.29 -23.40
CA SER A 17 -11.13 24.70 -24.78
C SER A 17 -9.85 24.01 -25.25
N ARG A 18 -9.76 23.89 -26.57
CA ARG A 18 -8.60 23.32 -27.27
C ARG A 18 -8.33 24.19 -28.51
N PHE A 19 -7.10 24.63 -28.69
CA PHE A 19 -6.72 25.50 -29.81
C PHE A 19 -5.21 25.39 -30.10
N THR A 20 -4.83 25.78 -31.32
CA THR A 20 -3.45 25.82 -31.75
C THR A 20 -2.81 27.15 -31.33
N LEU A 21 -1.66 27.07 -30.68
CA LEU A 21 -0.82 28.19 -30.30
C LEU A 21 0.40 28.28 -31.21
N LYS A 22 0.70 29.49 -31.68
CA LYS A 22 1.99 29.80 -32.30
C LYS A 22 2.98 30.19 -31.21
N LEU A 23 4.06 29.46 -31.06
CA LEU A 23 5.06 29.74 -30.05
C LEU A 23 6.03 30.83 -30.54
N PRO A 24 6.20 31.96 -29.80
CA PRO A 24 7.25 32.90 -30.10
C PRO A 24 8.64 32.28 -29.89
N CYS A 25 9.59 32.66 -30.70
CA CYS A 25 11.00 32.32 -30.52
C CYS A 25 11.80 33.62 -30.41
N TRP A 26 12.61 33.74 -29.37
CA TRP A 26 13.52 34.86 -29.17
C TRP A 26 14.95 34.42 -29.41
N GLN A 27 15.73 35.26 -30.07
CA GLN A 27 17.14 35.04 -30.23
C GLN A 27 17.92 36.10 -29.43
N CYS A 28 18.94 35.65 -28.70
CA CYS A 28 19.86 36.53 -28.03
C CYS A 28 20.72 37.26 -29.07
N THR A 29 20.77 38.60 -29.03
CA THR A 29 21.55 39.41 -29.94
C THR A 29 23.06 39.30 -29.70
N GLU A 30 23.49 38.82 -28.53
CA GLU A 30 24.87 38.72 -28.16
C GLU A 30 25.44 37.32 -28.47
N CYS A 31 24.77 36.23 -28.06
CA CYS A 31 25.28 34.87 -28.23
C CYS A 31 24.58 34.07 -29.35
N GLY A 32 23.50 34.60 -29.94
CA GLY A 32 22.74 33.93 -30.98
C GLY A 32 21.85 32.79 -30.48
N GLU A 33 21.83 32.51 -29.19
CA GLU A 33 21.04 31.42 -28.60
C GLU A 33 19.54 31.71 -28.74
N GLN A 34 18.78 30.67 -29.12
CA GLN A 34 17.33 30.76 -29.29
C GLN A 34 16.61 30.27 -28.03
N CYS A 35 15.63 31.04 -27.58
CA CYS A 35 14.80 30.75 -26.44
C CYS A 35 13.34 30.64 -26.86
N LYS A 36 12.67 29.57 -26.45
CA LYS A 36 11.25 29.31 -26.64
C LYS A 36 10.54 29.29 -25.29
N PRO A 37 9.21 29.52 -25.24
CA PRO A 37 8.45 29.44 -24.00
C PRO A 37 8.59 28.07 -23.36
N ASN A 38 8.80 28.05 -22.04
CA ASN A 38 8.79 26.82 -21.29
C ASN A 38 7.33 26.46 -20.92
N PRO A 39 6.83 25.27 -21.31
CA PRO A 39 5.47 24.86 -20.99
C PRO A 39 5.19 24.86 -19.49
N LEU A 40 6.13 24.42 -18.66
CA LEU A 40 5.95 24.36 -17.21
C LEU A 40 5.81 25.75 -16.57
N ALA A 41 6.53 26.76 -17.08
CA ALA A 41 6.38 28.14 -16.65
C ALA A 41 4.99 28.72 -17.02
N SER A 42 4.32 28.11 -17.99
CA SER A 42 2.97 28.45 -18.43
C SER A 42 1.88 27.56 -17.82
N PHE A 43 2.19 26.84 -16.75
CA PHE A 43 1.29 25.87 -16.11
C PHE A 43 0.76 24.79 -17.07
N CYS A 44 1.59 24.39 -18.04
CA CYS A 44 1.28 23.36 -19.00
C CYS A 44 2.26 22.19 -18.88
N TRP A 45 1.78 20.99 -19.11
CA TRP A 45 2.60 19.78 -19.18
C TRP A 45 2.77 19.36 -20.64
N PRO A 46 4.01 19.19 -21.12
CA PRO A 46 4.24 18.88 -22.53
C PRO A 46 3.96 17.39 -22.82
N SER A 47 3.50 17.09 -24.04
CA SER A 47 3.27 15.70 -24.48
C SER A 47 4.56 14.89 -24.65
N SER A 48 5.70 15.54 -24.75
CA SER A 48 7.03 14.96 -24.88
C SER A 48 8.08 15.95 -24.35
N GLN A 49 9.18 15.40 -23.82
CA GLN A 49 10.28 16.24 -23.33
C GLN A 49 11.12 16.88 -24.47
N VAL A 50 11.11 16.26 -25.65
CA VAL A 50 11.97 16.70 -26.76
C VAL A 50 11.19 17.51 -27.82
N TYR A 51 10.05 16.98 -28.26
CA TYR A 51 9.19 17.64 -29.27
C TYR A 51 7.75 17.57 -28.81
N ALA A 52 7.34 18.57 -28.04
CA ALA A 52 5.97 18.66 -27.54
C ALA A 52 5.07 19.26 -28.59
N SER A 53 4.28 18.43 -29.26
CA SER A 53 3.22 18.89 -30.17
C SER A 53 1.93 19.27 -29.44
N ILE A 54 1.75 18.82 -28.21
CA ILE A 54 0.58 19.11 -27.37
C ILE A 54 1.04 19.59 -26.01
N TRP A 55 0.41 20.65 -25.51
CA TRP A 55 0.57 21.16 -24.15
C TRP A 55 -0.72 20.98 -23.39
N TYR A 56 -0.70 20.18 -22.35
CA TYR A 56 -1.85 19.98 -21.46
C TYR A 56 -1.80 20.96 -20.31
N ASP A 57 -2.86 21.72 -20.12
CA ASP A 57 -3.05 22.48 -18.87
C ASP A 57 -2.96 21.53 -17.67
N ILE A 58 -2.18 21.89 -16.67
CA ILE A 58 -2.00 21.07 -15.46
C ILE A 58 -3.35 20.77 -14.81
N ARG A 59 -4.34 21.63 -14.93
CA ARG A 59 -5.70 21.41 -14.41
C ARG A 59 -6.40 20.22 -15.08
N VAL A 60 -6.15 19.94 -16.35
CA VAL A 60 -6.67 18.75 -17.05
C VAL A 60 -6.12 17.48 -16.42
N LEU A 61 -4.80 17.43 -16.20
CA LEU A 61 -4.15 16.26 -15.60
C LEU A 61 -4.56 16.08 -14.13
N ARG A 62 -4.63 17.18 -13.39
CA ARG A 62 -5.05 17.17 -11.99
C ARG A 62 -6.51 16.74 -11.82
N SER A 63 -7.42 17.21 -12.67
CA SER A 63 -8.82 16.81 -12.60
C SER A 63 -8.99 15.32 -12.90
N TYR A 64 -8.24 14.78 -13.87
CA TYR A 64 -8.27 13.34 -14.09
C TYR A 64 -7.67 12.55 -12.93
N ALA A 65 -6.60 13.02 -12.29
CA ALA A 65 -6.03 12.37 -11.11
C ALA A 65 -7.08 12.19 -9.99
N LEU A 66 -7.85 13.24 -9.70
CA LEU A 66 -8.93 13.19 -8.71
C LEU A 66 -10.06 12.23 -9.12
N LEU A 67 -10.44 12.22 -10.39
CA LEU A 67 -11.51 11.38 -10.92
C LEU A 67 -11.08 9.92 -11.05
N LEU A 68 -9.81 9.64 -11.29
CA LEU A 68 -9.25 8.30 -11.30
C LEU A 68 -9.44 7.61 -9.94
N GLY A 69 -9.17 8.32 -8.84
CA GLY A 69 -9.42 7.84 -7.47
C GLY A 69 -10.89 7.49 -7.23
N SER A 70 -11.81 8.15 -7.93
CA SER A 70 -13.25 7.85 -7.91
C SER A 70 -13.67 6.71 -8.85
N GLY A 71 -12.73 6.14 -9.61
CA GLY A 71 -12.98 5.03 -10.52
C GLY A 71 -13.39 5.42 -11.95
N LEU A 72 -13.21 6.70 -12.36
CA LEU A 72 -13.46 7.10 -13.74
C LEU A 72 -12.35 6.59 -14.66
N SER A 73 -12.71 5.91 -15.75
CA SER A 73 -11.74 5.45 -16.74
C SER A 73 -11.15 6.62 -17.54
N MET A 74 -9.92 6.45 -18.03
CA MET A 74 -9.27 7.45 -18.89
C MET A 74 -10.07 7.72 -20.16
N GLU A 75 -10.61 6.69 -20.76
CA GLU A 75 -11.48 6.82 -21.95
C GLU A 75 -12.71 7.66 -21.62
N GLY A 76 -13.45 7.32 -20.56
CA GLY A 76 -14.61 8.08 -20.14
C GLY A 76 -14.29 9.55 -19.81
N TYR A 77 -13.13 9.83 -19.22
CA TYR A 77 -12.68 11.19 -19.00
C TYR A 77 -12.39 11.94 -20.30
N LEU A 78 -11.68 11.31 -21.23
CA LEU A 78 -11.34 11.92 -22.52
C LEU A 78 -12.56 12.10 -23.41
N ASP A 79 -13.52 11.19 -23.38
CA ASP A 79 -14.79 11.34 -24.07
C ASP A 79 -15.56 12.58 -23.56
N ALA A 80 -15.63 12.73 -22.24
CA ALA A 80 -16.24 13.92 -21.65
C ALA A 80 -15.48 15.21 -22.01
N LEU A 81 -14.14 15.20 -21.95
CA LEU A 81 -13.31 16.33 -22.30
C LEU A 81 -13.45 16.71 -23.77
N ASN A 82 -13.41 15.72 -24.67
CA ASN A 82 -13.64 15.91 -26.10
C ASN A 82 -15.04 16.50 -26.35
N ALA A 83 -16.08 15.99 -25.69
CA ALA A 83 -17.44 16.51 -25.80
C ALA A 83 -17.54 18.00 -25.37
N VAL A 84 -16.81 18.41 -24.36
CA VAL A 84 -16.72 19.81 -23.94
C VAL A 84 -16.05 20.69 -25.00
N HIS A 85 -15.04 20.16 -25.70
CA HIS A 85 -14.27 20.89 -26.71
C HIS A 85 -14.99 21.02 -28.07
N TYR A 86 -15.92 20.12 -28.40
CA TYR A 86 -16.57 20.03 -29.71
C TYR A 86 -17.70 21.04 -30.01
N PRO A 87 -18.46 21.57 -29.05
CA PRO A 87 -19.72 22.21 -29.40
C PRO A 87 -19.61 23.50 -30.20
N LEU A 88 -18.40 24.06 -30.38
CA LEU A 88 -18.24 25.41 -30.91
C LEU A 88 -17.40 25.54 -32.18
N THR A 89 -17.02 24.41 -32.81
CA THR A 89 -16.15 24.45 -34.00
C THR A 89 -16.78 23.75 -35.20
N LEU A 90 -16.75 24.43 -36.35
CA LEU A 90 -17.12 23.85 -37.64
C LEU A 90 -16.18 22.70 -38.07
N HIS A 91 -14.98 22.68 -37.53
CA HIS A 91 -13.97 21.63 -37.76
C HIS A 91 -13.46 21.12 -36.39
N PRO A 92 -14.08 20.07 -35.83
CA PRO A 92 -13.65 19.52 -34.57
C PRO A 92 -12.21 19.00 -34.70
N PRO A 93 -11.33 19.29 -33.73
CA PRO A 93 -9.99 18.72 -33.69
C PRO A 93 -10.07 17.19 -33.55
N GLN A 94 -9.02 16.49 -33.97
CA GLN A 94 -8.96 15.05 -33.78
C GLN A 94 -9.07 14.68 -32.31
N PRO A 95 -9.83 13.65 -31.93
CA PRO A 95 -9.97 13.25 -30.53
C PRO A 95 -8.62 12.99 -29.86
N ILE A 96 -8.49 13.37 -28.60
CA ILE A 96 -7.33 13.05 -27.80
C ILE A 96 -7.31 11.53 -27.61
N LYS A 97 -6.22 10.87 -28.01
CA LYS A 97 -6.06 9.43 -27.89
C LYS A 97 -5.67 9.05 -26.46
N SER A 98 -6.33 8.05 -25.89
CA SER A 98 -6.05 7.56 -24.54
C SER A 98 -4.59 7.09 -24.37
N SER A 99 -3.99 6.49 -25.40
CA SER A 99 -2.58 6.07 -25.35
C SER A 99 -1.62 7.24 -25.15
N SER A 100 -1.80 8.33 -25.92
CA SER A 100 -0.94 9.52 -25.80
C SER A 100 -1.17 10.26 -24.48
N PHE A 101 -2.42 10.35 -24.03
CA PHE A 101 -2.74 10.99 -22.75
C PHE A 101 -2.23 10.18 -21.58
N SER A 102 -2.28 8.85 -21.63
CA SER A 102 -1.78 7.95 -20.59
C SER A 102 -0.32 8.22 -20.25
N ASP A 103 0.51 8.34 -21.28
CA ASP A 103 1.95 8.59 -21.09
C ASP A 103 2.21 9.91 -20.36
N VAL A 104 1.53 10.96 -20.81
CA VAL A 104 1.61 12.30 -20.23
C VAL A 104 1.11 12.32 -18.79
N PHE A 105 -0.03 11.66 -18.55
CA PHE A 105 -0.65 11.60 -17.23
C PHE A 105 0.24 10.89 -16.21
N PHE A 106 0.77 9.72 -16.54
CA PHE A 106 1.64 9.01 -15.61
C PHE A 106 2.99 9.70 -15.41
N ASP A 107 3.48 10.42 -16.41
CA ASP A 107 4.69 11.25 -16.26
C ASP A 107 4.44 12.42 -15.30
N TYR A 108 3.31 13.11 -15.49
CA TYR A 108 2.84 14.16 -14.57
C TYR A 108 2.67 13.64 -13.13
N ARG A 109 2.00 12.49 -12.95
CA ARG A 109 1.80 11.90 -11.61
C ARG A 109 3.11 11.56 -10.92
N ARG A 110 4.03 10.92 -11.62
CA ARG A 110 5.36 10.61 -11.09
C ARG A 110 6.13 11.86 -10.64
N ALA A 111 6.06 12.92 -11.43
CA ALA A 111 6.72 14.17 -11.07
C ALA A 111 6.05 14.86 -9.87
N THR A 112 4.72 14.88 -9.83
CA THR A 112 3.98 15.47 -8.70
C THR A 112 4.15 14.68 -7.41
N ASP A 113 4.11 13.35 -7.47
CA ASP A 113 4.34 12.51 -6.30
C ASP A 113 5.74 12.73 -5.72
N ARG A 114 6.76 12.88 -6.57
CA ARG A 114 8.11 13.22 -6.14
C ARG A 114 8.23 14.61 -5.52
N LEU A 115 7.52 15.59 -6.05
CA LEU A 115 7.53 16.96 -5.49
C LEU A 115 6.78 17.04 -4.17
N LEU A 116 5.71 16.28 -4.01
CA LEU A 116 4.92 16.22 -2.77
C LEU A 116 5.63 15.40 -1.68
N PHE A 117 6.54 14.52 -2.08
CA PHE A 117 7.28 13.72 -1.14
C PHE A 117 8.41 14.53 -0.51
N LEU A 118 8.26 14.85 0.77
CA LEU A 118 9.26 15.59 1.56
C LEU A 118 10.66 14.97 1.52
N GLY A 119 10.77 13.66 1.22
CA GLY A 119 12.02 12.95 1.05
C GLY A 119 12.96 13.58 0.02
N ASN A 120 12.44 14.10 -1.09
CA ASN A 120 13.27 14.76 -2.10
C ASN A 120 13.80 16.15 -1.67
N LEU A 121 13.05 16.84 -0.80
CA LEU A 121 13.55 18.05 -0.15
C LEU A 121 14.66 17.72 0.85
N LEU A 122 14.60 16.55 1.45
CA LEU A 122 15.58 16.07 2.42
C LEU A 122 16.90 15.68 1.76
N ASP A 123 16.86 15.07 0.57
CA ASP A 123 18.06 14.74 -0.20
C ASP A 123 18.84 16.00 -0.59
N GLN A 124 18.15 17.14 -0.71
CA GLN A 124 18.75 18.44 -1.01
C GLN A 124 19.19 19.22 0.23
N CYS A 125 18.73 18.84 1.42
CA CYS A 125 19.00 19.49 2.69
C CYS A 125 19.43 18.47 3.75
N PRO A 126 20.69 17.99 3.74
CA PRO A 126 21.18 16.99 4.70
C PRO A 126 21.02 17.38 6.18
N GLU A 127 21.01 18.68 6.46
CA GLU A 127 20.80 19.21 7.81
C GLU A 127 19.38 18.97 8.33
N LEU A 128 18.39 18.92 7.43
CA LEU A 128 17.01 18.58 7.76
C LEU A 128 16.82 17.05 7.87
N GLN A 129 17.66 16.27 7.21
CA GLN A 129 17.59 14.81 7.28
C GLN A 129 17.69 14.26 8.68
N SER A 130 18.52 14.89 9.54
CA SER A 130 18.68 14.50 10.94
C SER A 130 17.50 14.90 11.84
N GLN A 131 16.63 15.80 11.39
CA GLN A 131 15.53 16.36 12.16
C GLN A 131 14.15 15.85 11.73
N LEU A 132 14.06 15.26 10.56
CA LEU A 132 12.79 14.74 10.03
C LEU A 132 12.71 13.23 10.19
N PRO A 133 11.50 12.73 10.45
CA PRO A 133 11.30 11.29 10.64
C PRO A 133 11.58 10.52 9.37
N HIS A 134 12.40 9.50 9.49
CA HIS A 134 12.72 8.57 8.43
C HIS A 134 12.03 7.23 8.64
N GLY A 135 11.81 6.49 7.55
CA GLY A 135 11.37 5.11 7.59
C GLY A 135 9.87 4.92 7.40
N VAL A 136 9.41 3.76 7.80
CA VAL A 136 8.07 3.21 7.52
C VAL A 136 6.92 4.15 7.93
N PHE A 137 7.12 4.95 8.96
CA PHE A 137 6.09 5.82 9.54
C PHE A 137 6.17 7.28 9.09
N SER A 138 7.06 7.63 8.17
CA SER A 138 7.35 9.04 7.84
C SER A 138 6.12 9.82 7.37
N ASP A 139 5.18 9.19 6.70
CA ASP A 139 3.97 9.84 6.21
C ASP A 139 2.91 10.12 7.30
N CYS A 140 3.07 9.54 8.48
CA CYS A 140 2.16 9.82 9.59
C CYS A 140 2.78 10.84 10.56
N PRO A 141 2.25 12.07 10.64
CA PRO A 141 2.83 13.12 11.49
C PRO A 141 2.91 12.75 12.96
N ILE A 142 2.06 11.82 13.42
CA ILE A 142 2.05 11.39 14.81
C ILE A 142 3.05 10.26 15.03
N CYS A 143 2.97 9.21 14.17
CA CYS A 143 3.85 8.05 14.33
C CYS A 143 5.31 8.38 14.07
N ALA A 144 5.57 9.34 13.19
CA ALA A 144 6.91 9.78 12.83
C ALA A 144 7.62 10.58 13.92
N PHE A 145 6.87 11.39 14.66
CA PHE A 145 7.40 12.29 15.68
C PHE A 145 7.32 11.76 17.12
N ILE A 146 7.08 10.47 17.30
CA ILE A 146 7.10 9.91 18.62
C ILE A 146 8.54 9.90 19.14
N PRO A 147 8.82 10.61 20.26
CA PRO A 147 10.16 10.63 20.81
C PRO A 147 10.61 9.21 21.13
N GLY A 148 11.81 8.83 20.68
CA GLY A 148 12.44 7.56 21.04
C GLY A 148 12.68 7.39 22.55
N ALA A 149 12.39 8.42 23.33
CA ALA A 149 12.51 8.52 24.79
C ALA A 149 11.18 8.37 25.53
N CYS A 150 10.09 7.98 24.87
CA CYS A 150 8.87 7.65 25.62
C CYS A 150 9.08 6.36 26.41
N GLN A 151 9.63 6.50 27.60
CA GLN A 151 9.95 5.39 28.50
C GLN A 151 8.70 4.71 29.10
N ASP A 152 7.54 5.37 29.06
CA ASP A 152 6.35 4.89 29.75
C ASP A 152 5.27 4.44 28.76
N GLY A 153 5.37 3.18 28.30
CA GLY A 153 4.23 2.46 27.76
C GLY A 153 3.69 2.92 26.41
N TYR A 154 4.46 3.70 25.63
CA TYR A 154 4.03 4.04 24.28
C TYR A 154 4.05 2.81 23.35
N VAL A 155 2.97 2.64 22.64
CA VAL A 155 2.77 1.51 21.72
C VAL A 155 2.40 2.04 20.35
N HIS A 156 3.22 1.73 19.34
CA HIS A 156 2.77 1.84 17.96
C HIS A 156 1.72 0.79 17.64
N ALA A 157 0.65 1.19 16.97
CA ALA A 157 -0.34 0.25 16.50
C ALA A 157 -0.46 0.30 14.98
N ILE A 158 -0.45 -0.86 14.38
CA ILE A 158 -0.38 -1.09 12.95
C ILE A 158 -1.47 -2.11 12.60
N CYS A 159 -2.10 -1.95 11.45
CA CYS A 159 -3.08 -2.88 10.92
C CYS A 159 -2.59 -3.39 9.59
N GLY A 160 -2.58 -4.70 9.41
CA GLY A 160 -2.20 -5.37 8.17
C GLY A 160 -3.32 -6.26 7.67
N ASP A 161 -3.59 -6.19 6.36
CA ASP A 161 -4.65 -6.98 5.73
C ASP A 161 -4.41 -7.14 4.24
N ALA A 162 -5.14 -8.07 3.60
CA ALA A 162 -5.14 -8.30 2.18
C ALA A 162 -6.41 -7.77 1.52
N CYS A 163 -6.24 -7.14 0.35
CA CYS A 163 -7.36 -6.75 -0.50
C CYS A 163 -7.28 -7.46 -1.85
N THR A 164 -8.30 -8.27 -2.16
CA THR A 164 -8.38 -8.99 -3.44
C THR A 164 -9.00 -8.17 -4.57
N LYS A 165 -9.58 -7.02 -4.27
CA LYS A 165 -10.25 -6.16 -5.26
C LYS A 165 -9.31 -5.59 -6.31
N PRO A 166 -8.13 -5.03 -5.97
CA PRO A 166 -7.18 -4.52 -6.95
C PRO A 166 -6.37 -5.64 -7.63
N SER A 167 -7.06 -6.58 -8.25
CA SER A 167 -6.47 -7.65 -9.06
C SER A 167 -6.02 -7.14 -10.44
N SER A 168 -5.21 -7.93 -11.16
CA SER A 168 -4.80 -7.67 -12.56
C SER A 168 -4.88 -8.94 -13.39
N TYR A 169 -5.40 -8.84 -14.61
CA TYR A 169 -5.51 -9.98 -15.53
C TYR A 169 -4.15 -10.38 -16.10
N ALA A 170 -3.97 -11.68 -16.32
CA ALA A 170 -2.87 -12.19 -17.11
C ALA A 170 -3.14 -11.90 -18.59
N GLY A 171 -2.17 -11.35 -19.30
CA GLY A 171 -2.32 -11.07 -20.73
C GLY A 171 -2.74 -9.64 -21.07
N VAL A 172 -2.93 -8.78 -20.11
CA VAL A 172 -3.00 -7.33 -20.34
C VAL A 172 -1.71 -6.88 -21.02
N ALA A 173 -1.86 -6.03 -22.04
CA ALA A 173 -0.81 -5.62 -22.96
C ALA A 173 0.55 -5.42 -22.31
N LYS A 174 1.56 -6.09 -22.86
CA LYS A 174 2.97 -5.98 -22.44
C LYS A 174 3.63 -4.69 -22.94
N ALA A 175 2.86 -3.65 -23.21
CA ALA A 175 3.42 -2.36 -23.60
C ALA A 175 4.31 -1.87 -22.46
N SER A 176 5.57 -2.21 -22.55
CA SER A 176 6.62 -1.82 -21.63
C SER A 176 7.04 -0.40 -21.93
N ARG A 177 6.33 0.55 -21.40
CA ARG A 177 7.01 1.75 -20.97
C ARG A 177 7.25 1.56 -19.48
N GLY A 178 8.46 1.15 -19.13
CA GLY A 178 8.40 1.17 -17.78
C GLY A 178 9.44 0.66 -16.96
N ILE A 179 10.29 1.44 -16.84
CA ILE A 179 11.10 1.46 -15.65
C ILE A 179 10.15 1.63 -14.48
N GLN A 180 9.91 0.57 -13.76
CA GLN A 180 9.40 0.63 -12.40
C GLN A 180 10.41 1.48 -11.63
N GLN A 181 10.12 2.75 -11.50
CA GLN A 181 10.84 3.58 -10.57
C GLN A 181 10.37 3.14 -9.18
N HIS A 182 11.29 3.22 -8.21
CA HIS A 182 11.03 2.91 -6.82
C HIS A 182 9.70 3.53 -6.39
N THR A 183 8.78 2.68 -6.01
CA THR A 183 7.53 3.09 -5.41
C THR A 183 7.72 2.98 -3.92
N ASP A 184 7.79 4.10 -3.23
CA ASP A 184 8.16 4.17 -1.81
C ASP A 184 7.20 3.38 -0.90
N SER A 185 5.97 3.16 -1.34
CA SER A 185 4.99 2.37 -0.59
C SER A 185 5.14 0.86 -0.78
N TYR A 186 5.82 0.41 -1.83
CA TYR A 186 5.97 -1.01 -2.13
C TYR A 186 7.25 -1.60 -1.54
N MET A 187 7.17 -2.83 -1.06
CA MET A 187 8.34 -3.60 -0.67
C MET A 187 9.27 -3.78 -1.87
N ASP A 188 10.57 -3.68 -1.63
CA ASP A 188 11.56 -3.94 -2.67
C ASP A 188 11.40 -5.37 -3.21
N ARG A 189 11.20 -5.45 -4.53
CA ARG A 189 10.90 -6.71 -5.21
C ARG A 189 12.07 -7.70 -5.15
N ALA A 190 13.30 -7.22 -5.31
CA ALA A 190 14.48 -8.07 -5.30
C ALA A 190 14.72 -8.65 -3.90
N GLY A 191 14.58 -7.83 -2.86
CA GLY A 191 14.65 -8.26 -1.48
C GLY A 191 13.52 -9.23 -1.14
N LEU A 192 12.30 -8.98 -1.62
CA LEU A 192 11.14 -9.84 -1.42
C LEU A 192 11.33 -11.23 -2.07
N GLU A 193 11.76 -11.27 -3.33
CA GLU A 193 11.99 -12.53 -4.05
C GLU A 193 13.14 -13.33 -3.43
N GLY A 194 14.23 -12.66 -3.04
CA GLY A 194 15.36 -13.30 -2.33
C GLY A 194 14.94 -13.83 -0.97
N PHE A 195 14.14 -13.08 -0.22
CA PHE A 195 13.65 -13.50 1.09
C PHE A 195 12.70 -14.72 0.97
N VAL A 196 11.78 -14.73 0.00
CA VAL A 196 10.89 -15.87 -0.25
C VAL A 196 11.69 -17.11 -0.62
N GLN A 197 12.70 -16.99 -1.50
CA GLN A 197 13.57 -18.10 -1.88
C GLN A 197 14.38 -18.65 -0.70
N ASP A 198 14.92 -17.77 0.14
CA ASP A 198 15.67 -18.16 1.34
C ASP A 198 14.75 -18.88 2.34
N MET A 199 13.54 -18.38 2.52
CA MET A 199 12.52 -18.96 3.37
C MET A 199 12.08 -20.35 2.91
N ASP A 200 11.78 -20.50 1.61
CA ASP A 200 11.39 -21.79 1.04
C ASP A 200 12.53 -22.81 1.18
N SER A 201 13.76 -22.39 0.95
CA SER A 201 14.95 -23.24 1.11
C SER A 201 15.15 -23.69 2.56
N ARG A 202 14.98 -22.78 3.52
CA ARG A 202 15.12 -23.09 4.96
C ARG A 202 13.97 -23.95 5.47
N GLN A 203 12.75 -23.72 4.97
CA GLN A 203 11.59 -24.52 5.31
C GLN A 203 11.75 -25.96 4.80
N GLN A 204 12.25 -26.15 3.58
CA GLN A 204 12.57 -27.48 3.05
C GLN A 204 13.67 -28.17 3.84
N LEU A 205 14.72 -27.45 4.25
CA LEU A 205 15.78 -27.99 5.10
C LEU A 205 15.25 -28.39 6.47
N SER A 206 14.39 -27.58 7.07
CA SER A 206 13.76 -27.88 8.36
C SER A 206 12.81 -29.08 8.28
N LEU A 207 12.01 -29.19 7.23
CA LEU A 207 11.14 -30.32 6.98
C LEU A 207 11.94 -31.58 6.71
N ASN A 208 12.98 -31.51 5.90
CA ASN A 208 13.87 -32.65 5.64
C ASN A 208 14.60 -33.12 6.91
N GLY A 209 15.03 -32.20 7.77
CA GLY A 209 15.61 -32.50 9.08
C GLY A 209 14.62 -33.22 10.01
N ALA A 210 13.39 -32.70 10.10
CA ALA A 210 12.34 -33.30 10.91
C ALA A 210 11.91 -34.68 10.38
N PHE A 211 11.89 -34.90 9.07
CA PHE A 211 11.65 -36.21 8.48
C PHE A 211 12.81 -37.19 8.75
N ALA A 212 14.06 -36.70 8.71
CA ALA A 212 15.22 -37.55 9.03
C ALA A 212 15.25 -37.95 10.49
N GLU A 213 14.92 -37.06 11.41
CA GLU A 213 14.79 -37.39 12.85
C GLU A 213 13.64 -38.36 13.12
N ALA A 214 12.46 -38.12 12.52
CA ALA A 214 11.33 -39.04 12.65
C ALA A 214 11.63 -40.42 12.08
N ALA A 215 12.33 -40.50 10.95
CA ALA A 215 12.77 -41.76 10.37
C ALA A 215 13.80 -42.50 11.25
N ALA A 216 14.74 -41.78 11.86
CA ALA A 216 15.72 -42.31 12.76
C ALA A 216 15.07 -42.84 14.05
N THR A 217 14.09 -42.14 14.60
CA THR A 217 13.33 -42.55 15.79
C THR A 217 12.48 -43.77 15.49
N ALA A 218 11.80 -43.83 14.34
CA ALA A 218 11.02 -45.01 13.93
C ALA A 218 11.88 -46.27 13.70
N GLN A 219 13.10 -46.10 13.20
CA GLN A 219 14.07 -47.19 13.07
C GLN A 219 14.61 -47.68 14.42
N ALA A 220 14.77 -46.77 15.38
CA ALA A 220 15.21 -47.11 16.73
C ALA A 220 14.11 -47.86 17.52
N GLU A 221 12.84 -47.64 17.23
CA GLU A 221 11.68 -48.27 17.87
C GLU A 221 11.23 -49.60 17.22
N GLY A 222 11.93 -50.08 16.19
CA GLY A 222 11.72 -51.42 15.63
C GLY A 222 10.40 -51.65 14.90
N MET A 223 9.69 -50.58 14.47
CA MET A 223 8.46 -50.67 13.70
C MET A 223 8.75 -50.76 12.19
N GLY A 224 9.08 -51.97 11.73
CA GLY A 224 9.13 -52.26 10.30
C GLY A 224 7.76 -52.60 9.76
N GLY A 225 7.27 -51.84 8.80
CA GLY A 225 6.11 -52.21 8.00
C GLY A 225 5.34 -51.05 7.38
N ALA A 226 5.46 -50.97 6.04
CA ALA A 226 4.53 -50.32 5.13
C ALA A 226 4.36 -48.77 5.25
N ALA A 227 5.22 -48.04 4.55
CA ALA A 227 5.00 -46.66 4.21
C ALA A 227 4.72 -46.53 2.69
N THR A 228 3.48 -46.54 2.31
CA THR A 228 3.05 -46.05 1.00
C THR A 228 1.91 -45.08 1.19
N SER A 229 2.06 -43.92 0.53
CA SER A 229 1.08 -42.85 0.37
C SER A 229 0.70 -42.06 1.63
N ALA A 230 1.48 -41.03 1.95
CA ALA A 230 0.98 -39.90 2.74
C ALA A 230 1.45 -38.57 2.16
N ALA A 231 0.85 -38.19 1.05
CA ALA A 231 0.68 -36.78 0.74
C ALA A 231 -0.32 -36.23 1.78
N GLY A 232 0.15 -35.48 2.77
CA GLY A 232 -0.72 -34.83 3.74
C GLY A 232 -0.48 -35.22 5.21
N ALA A 233 0.76 -35.41 5.64
CA ALA A 233 1.06 -35.48 7.05
C ALA A 233 0.81 -34.10 7.70
N ARG A 234 -0.37 -33.93 8.31
CA ARG A 234 -0.59 -32.92 9.32
C ARG A 234 0.41 -33.22 10.43
N VAL A 235 1.35 -32.27 10.63
CA VAL A 235 2.16 -32.27 11.85
C VAL A 235 1.16 -32.23 13.00
N ALA A 236 1.16 -33.29 13.82
CA ALA A 236 0.38 -33.31 15.03
C ALA A 236 0.93 -32.22 15.93
N ASP A 237 0.13 -31.20 16.11
CA ASP A 237 0.41 -30.07 16.96
C ASP A 237 0.11 -30.51 18.38
N ASP A 238 1.15 -30.64 19.23
CA ASP A 238 1.02 -30.77 20.68
C ASP A 238 0.50 -29.46 21.28
N ASN A 239 -0.54 -28.90 20.67
CA ASN A 239 -1.21 -27.72 21.12
C ASN A 239 -2.52 -28.11 21.76
N GLU A 240 -2.50 -28.22 23.08
CA GLU A 240 -3.69 -28.43 23.87
C GLU A 240 -4.83 -27.51 23.41
N GLY A 241 -5.69 -28.03 22.56
CA GLY A 241 -7.12 -27.79 22.63
C GLY A 241 -7.69 -26.44 22.28
N HIS A 242 -7.06 -25.58 21.45
CA HIS A 242 -7.72 -24.34 21.02
C HIS A 242 -7.64 -24.13 19.49
N GLY A 243 -8.09 -25.12 18.74
CA GLY A 243 -8.25 -25.02 17.28
C GLY A 243 -9.23 -23.88 16.92
N CYS A 244 -8.72 -22.67 16.71
CA CYS A 244 -9.51 -21.62 16.11
C CYS A 244 -9.70 -21.98 14.63
N SER A 245 -10.95 -22.25 14.23
CA SER A 245 -11.35 -22.57 12.87
C SER A 245 -11.50 -21.33 11.98
N ALA A 246 -11.03 -20.16 12.44
CA ALA A 246 -11.03 -18.96 11.61
C ALA A 246 -10.20 -19.24 10.36
N SER A 247 -10.88 -19.55 9.28
CA SER A 247 -10.25 -19.75 7.96
C SER A 247 -9.84 -18.38 7.43
N LEU A 248 -8.62 -18.30 6.87
CA LEU A 248 -8.27 -17.26 5.92
C LEU A 248 -9.40 -17.18 4.90
N SER A 249 -10.18 -16.12 4.94
CA SER A 249 -11.40 -15.99 4.13
C SER A 249 -11.11 -16.03 2.62
N CYS A 250 -9.87 -15.77 2.23
CA CYS A 250 -9.37 -15.77 0.86
C CYS A 250 -8.53 -17.01 0.49
N ALA A 251 -8.21 -17.87 1.45
CA ALA A 251 -7.32 -19.02 1.26
C ALA A 251 -8.06 -20.32 0.95
N ARG A 252 -9.33 -20.28 0.56
CA ARG A 252 -10.01 -21.51 0.10
C ARG A 252 -9.35 -22.00 -1.19
N PRO A 253 -8.73 -23.20 -1.18
CA PRO A 253 -8.35 -23.88 -2.41
C PRO A 253 -9.62 -24.05 -3.24
N GLY A 254 -9.68 -23.46 -4.41
CA GLY A 254 -10.84 -23.56 -5.29
C GLY A 254 -11.68 -22.29 -5.49
N THR A 255 -11.48 -21.20 -4.75
CA THR A 255 -11.98 -19.91 -5.20
C THR A 255 -11.18 -19.51 -6.43
N SER A 256 -11.87 -19.54 -7.56
CA SER A 256 -11.30 -19.47 -8.89
C SER A 256 -10.27 -18.33 -9.00
N SER A 257 -9.10 -18.66 -9.53
CA SER A 257 -8.09 -17.71 -9.96
C SER A 257 -8.58 -16.78 -11.09
N THR A 258 -9.86 -16.76 -11.33
CA THR A 258 -10.49 -16.10 -12.46
C THR A 258 -11.51 -15.10 -11.95
N THR A 259 -11.33 -13.84 -12.30
CA THR A 259 -12.40 -12.85 -12.25
C THR A 259 -13.01 -12.85 -13.64
N ALA A 260 -14.32 -13.16 -13.76
CA ALA A 260 -15.02 -13.27 -15.04
C ALA A 260 -14.39 -14.30 -16.01
N GLY A 261 -13.83 -15.41 -15.50
CA GLY A 261 -13.26 -16.48 -16.35
C GLY A 261 -11.85 -16.22 -16.88
N GLN A 262 -11.23 -15.08 -16.56
CA GLN A 262 -9.88 -14.77 -17.01
C GLN A 262 -8.83 -15.01 -15.93
N PRO A 263 -7.66 -15.58 -16.25
CA PRO A 263 -6.58 -15.78 -15.28
C PRO A 263 -6.01 -14.44 -14.81
N CYS A 264 -5.74 -14.33 -13.51
CA CYS A 264 -5.14 -13.15 -12.90
C CYS A 264 -3.62 -13.32 -12.74
N ALA A 265 -2.85 -12.33 -13.20
CA ALA A 265 -1.41 -12.22 -12.90
C ALA A 265 -1.15 -11.73 -11.46
N VAL A 266 -2.03 -10.85 -10.96
CA VAL A 266 -2.03 -10.35 -9.59
C VAL A 266 -3.43 -10.55 -9.03
N ARG A 267 -3.54 -11.20 -7.88
CA ARG A 267 -4.82 -11.53 -7.24
C ARG A 267 -5.30 -10.47 -6.27
N GLY A 268 -4.43 -9.55 -5.90
CA GLY A 268 -4.70 -8.47 -4.96
C GLY A 268 -3.42 -7.87 -4.42
N ILE A 269 -3.55 -7.15 -3.33
CA ILE A 269 -2.44 -6.56 -2.59
C ILE A 269 -2.54 -6.88 -1.11
N VAL A 270 -1.41 -7.02 -0.44
CA VAL A 270 -1.30 -6.93 1.02
C VAL A 270 -0.72 -5.57 1.34
N GLY A 271 -1.20 -4.93 2.39
CA GLY A 271 -0.71 -3.63 2.81
C GLY A 271 -0.93 -3.38 4.29
N PHE A 272 -0.16 -2.44 4.82
CA PHE A 272 -0.19 -2.07 6.22
C PHE A 272 -0.43 -0.57 6.36
N VAL A 273 -1.21 -0.22 7.37
CA VAL A 273 -1.49 1.16 7.76
C VAL A 273 -1.24 1.35 9.25
N CYS A 274 -0.90 2.54 9.68
CA CYS A 274 -0.83 2.84 11.11
C CYS A 274 -2.23 2.99 11.72
N CYS A 275 -2.32 3.05 13.03
CA CYS A 275 -3.60 3.23 13.74
C CYS A 275 -4.32 4.55 13.41
N HIS A 276 -3.68 5.47 12.71
CA HIS A 276 -4.27 6.71 12.22
C HIS A 276 -4.81 6.56 10.78
N GLY A 277 -4.63 5.38 10.16
CA GLY A 277 -5.10 5.07 8.81
C GLY A 277 -4.19 5.59 7.70
N VAL A 278 -2.95 5.98 8.05
CA VAL A 278 -1.94 6.39 7.06
C VAL A 278 -1.20 5.16 6.54
N PRO A 279 -1.08 5.00 5.20
CA PRO A 279 -0.30 3.94 4.58
C PRO A 279 1.15 3.91 5.08
N LEU A 280 1.69 2.73 5.31
CA LEU A 280 3.09 2.57 5.73
C LEU A 280 3.99 2.39 4.50
N LEU A 281 5.05 3.18 4.44
CA LEU A 281 6.01 3.10 3.34
C LEU A 281 6.75 1.76 3.33
N GLY A 282 6.95 1.20 2.13
CA GLY A 282 7.62 -0.09 1.95
C GLY A 282 6.85 -1.29 2.46
N MET A 283 5.56 -1.15 2.83
CA MET A 283 4.76 -2.21 3.45
C MET A 283 3.62 -2.74 2.55
N TYR A 284 3.69 -2.49 1.24
CA TYR A 284 2.72 -3.01 0.27
C TYR A 284 3.36 -4.03 -0.65
N CYS A 285 2.63 -5.09 -0.99
CA CYS A 285 3.07 -6.05 -2.00
C CYS A 285 1.90 -6.61 -2.81
N ASN A 286 2.20 -6.99 -4.05
CA ASN A 286 1.25 -7.65 -4.92
C ASN A 286 1.17 -9.13 -4.59
N MET A 287 -0.04 -9.66 -4.38
CA MET A 287 -0.27 -11.09 -4.23
C MET A 287 -0.33 -11.76 -5.60
N ARG A 288 0.55 -12.71 -5.86
CA ARG A 288 0.50 -13.57 -7.06
C ARG A 288 -0.32 -14.83 -6.82
N THR A 289 -0.47 -15.23 -5.57
CA THR A 289 -1.26 -16.36 -5.12
C THR A 289 -2.51 -15.88 -4.39
N ALA A 290 -3.31 -16.80 -3.87
CA ALA A 290 -4.26 -16.48 -2.81
C ALA A 290 -3.50 -15.93 -1.60
N GLU A 291 -4.20 -15.28 -0.70
CA GLU A 291 -3.64 -14.77 0.54
C GLU A 291 -2.95 -15.89 1.33
N GLN A 292 -1.71 -15.64 1.74
CA GLN A 292 -0.86 -16.60 2.46
C GLN A 292 -0.09 -15.88 3.56
N PHE A 293 0.29 -16.62 4.60
CA PHE A 293 1.09 -16.10 5.70
C PHE A 293 2.42 -15.48 5.26
N VAL A 294 3.02 -15.99 4.19
CA VAL A 294 4.31 -15.50 3.69
C VAL A 294 4.34 -14.00 3.44
N TYR A 295 3.25 -13.41 2.91
CA TYR A 295 3.19 -11.97 2.66
C TYR A 295 3.27 -11.16 3.96
N TYR A 296 2.65 -11.65 5.01
CA TYR A 296 2.68 -11.01 6.33
C TYR A 296 4.01 -11.23 7.05
N LEU A 297 4.57 -12.43 6.97
CA LEU A 297 5.85 -12.75 7.61
C LEU A 297 6.97 -11.85 7.08
N ILE A 298 7.01 -11.64 5.77
CA ILE A 298 7.98 -10.75 5.14
C ILE A 298 7.79 -9.32 5.62
N ALA A 299 6.55 -8.82 5.61
CA ALA A 299 6.25 -7.48 6.07
C ALA A 299 6.64 -7.27 7.54
N LEU A 300 6.34 -8.24 8.41
CA LEU A 300 6.70 -8.18 9.82
C LEU A 300 8.22 -8.20 10.03
N ALA A 301 8.95 -9.00 9.27
CA ALA A 301 10.41 -9.05 9.32
C ALA A 301 11.03 -7.71 8.87
N LEU A 302 10.58 -7.17 7.74
CA LEU A 302 11.02 -5.86 7.25
C LEU A 302 10.70 -4.75 8.25
N LEU A 303 9.51 -4.78 8.84
CA LEU A 303 9.10 -3.80 9.84
C LEU A 303 10.05 -3.81 11.04
N LEU A 304 10.39 -4.98 11.60
CA LEU A 304 11.33 -5.09 12.70
C LEU A 304 12.74 -4.63 12.32
N GLN A 305 13.20 -4.95 11.12
CA GLN A 305 14.51 -4.51 10.63
C GLN A 305 14.58 -2.99 10.47
N GLN A 306 13.56 -2.39 9.84
CA GLN A 306 13.50 -0.94 9.63
C GLN A 306 13.27 -0.16 10.92
N CYS A 307 12.60 -0.76 11.90
CA CYS A 307 12.36 -0.19 13.21
C CYS A 307 13.35 -0.67 14.28
N SER A 308 14.52 -1.17 13.90
CA SER A 308 15.51 -1.75 14.83
C SER A 308 16.01 -0.75 15.90
N SER A 309 16.06 0.53 15.55
CA SER A 309 16.44 1.61 16.48
C SER A 309 15.33 2.05 17.44
N MET A 310 14.09 1.62 17.21
CA MET A 310 12.95 2.00 18.03
C MET A 310 12.85 1.11 19.27
N LEU A 311 12.77 1.69 20.45
CA LEU A 311 12.78 0.98 21.73
C LEU A 311 11.38 0.64 22.27
N TYR A 312 10.32 0.91 21.53
CA TYR A 312 8.94 0.72 21.98
C TYR A 312 8.26 -0.50 21.37
N LEU A 313 7.21 -0.95 22.05
CA LEU A 313 6.38 -2.07 21.66
C LEU A 313 5.51 -1.72 20.45
N MET A 314 5.40 -2.62 19.49
CA MET A 314 4.47 -2.55 18.36
C MET A 314 3.31 -3.51 18.55
N HIS A 315 2.10 -3.01 18.43
CA HIS A 315 0.89 -3.83 18.33
C HIS A 315 0.49 -3.96 16.87
N VAL A 316 0.47 -5.18 16.35
CA VAL A 316 0.11 -5.45 14.95
C VAL A 316 -1.20 -6.23 14.91
N TYR A 317 -2.21 -5.62 14.31
CA TYR A 317 -3.55 -6.18 14.15
C TYR A 317 -3.67 -6.87 12.80
N ILE A 318 -4.01 -8.15 12.82
CA ILE A 318 -4.22 -9.00 11.64
C ILE A 318 -5.35 -9.98 11.97
N ASP A 319 -6.30 -10.18 11.06
CA ASP A 319 -7.52 -10.97 11.29
C ASP A 319 -7.23 -12.39 11.81
N PHE A 320 -6.18 -13.01 11.31
CA PHE A 320 -5.75 -14.36 11.68
C PHE A 320 -4.46 -14.36 12.52
N ALA A 321 -4.18 -13.31 13.25
CA ALA A 321 -2.99 -13.20 14.10
C ALA A 321 -2.82 -14.38 15.06
N CYS A 322 -3.92 -14.98 15.54
CA CYS A 322 -3.89 -16.15 16.39
C CYS A 322 -3.21 -17.36 15.75
N GLN A 323 -3.34 -17.54 14.44
CA GLN A 323 -2.69 -18.62 13.68
C GLN A 323 -1.30 -18.18 13.21
N LEU A 324 -1.17 -16.93 12.78
CA LEU A 324 0.09 -16.38 12.31
C LEU A 324 1.19 -16.40 13.39
N LYS A 325 0.85 -16.22 14.66
CA LYS A 325 1.79 -16.21 15.80
C LYS A 325 2.71 -17.42 15.83
N ILE A 326 2.16 -18.61 15.58
CA ILE A 326 2.92 -19.86 15.63
C ILE A 326 3.97 -19.88 14.54
N THR A 327 3.56 -19.56 13.32
CA THR A 327 4.45 -19.50 12.17
C THR A 327 5.47 -18.36 12.32
N TRP A 328 5.03 -17.20 12.81
CA TRP A 328 5.88 -16.05 13.07
C TRP A 328 7.00 -16.36 14.06
N ALA A 329 6.69 -17.01 15.19
CA ALA A 329 7.69 -17.38 16.18
C ALA A 329 8.80 -18.25 15.60
N ARG A 330 8.45 -19.23 14.75
CA ARG A 330 9.41 -20.09 14.06
C ARG A 330 10.30 -19.30 13.09
N TYR A 331 9.71 -18.43 12.29
CA TYR A 331 10.44 -17.61 11.32
C TYR A 331 11.35 -16.60 11.98
N ALA A 332 10.85 -15.92 12.98
CA ALA A 332 11.62 -14.92 13.71
C ALA A 332 12.84 -15.54 14.40
N ALA A 333 12.71 -16.76 14.94
CA ALA A 333 13.82 -17.50 15.50
C ALA A 333 14.91 -17.81 14.46
N VAL A 334 14.51 -18.23 13.25
CA VAL A 334 15.45 -18.50 12.13
C VAL A 334 16.16 -17.23 11.66
N LEU A 335 15.47 -16.09 11.69
CA LEU A 335 16.00 -14.81 11.27
C LEU A 335 16.69 -14.03 12.41
N HIS A 336 16.75 -14.60 13.61
CA HIS A 336 17.29 -13.96 14.81
C HIS A 336 16.67 -12.58 15.10
N LEU A 337 15.33 -12.47 14.90
CA LEU A 337 14.59 -11.25 15.15
C LEU A 337 14.11 -11.17 16.59
N ASP A 338 14.18 -9.97 17.18
CA ASP A 338 13.62 -9.70 18.50
C ASP A 338 12.10 -9.56 18.42
N THR A 339 11.38 -10.61 18.76
CA THR A 339 9.92 -10.65 18.72
C THR A 339 9.23 -10.04 19.94
N GLU A 340 9.95 -9.79 21.03
CA GLU A 340 9.37 -9.21 22.24
C GLU A 340 8.83 -7.80 22.01
N ARG A 341 9.39 -7.12 21.02
CA ARG A 341 8.98 -5.78 20.60
C ARG A 341 7.70 -5.76 19.74
N MET A 342 7.17 -6.91 19.38
CA MET A 342 6.00 -7.00 18.50
C MET A 342 4.95 -7.94 19.09
N ARG A 343 3.76 -7.41 19.33
CA ARG A 343 2.60 -8.17 19.78
C ARG A 343 1.57 -8.27 18.67
N LEU A 344 1.38 -9.50 18.16
CA LEU A 344 0.33 -9.77 17.16
C LEU A 344 -1.02 -9.92 17.85
N MET A 345 -2.04 -9.28 17.30
CA MET A 345 -3.40 -9.26 17.85
C MET A 345 -4.43 -9.41 16.76
N VAL A 346 -5.57 -9.99 17.09
CA VAL A 346 -6.73 -10.06 16.21
C VAL A 346 -7.55 -8.79 16.36
N ASN A 347 -8.05 -8.26 15.24
CA ASN A 347 -8.92 -7.10 15.15
C ASN A 347 -10.23 -7.32 15.93
N TRP A 348 -10.89 -6.27 16.38
CA TRP A 348 -12.08 -6.41 17.22
C TRP A 348 -13.24 -7.10 16.53
N MET A 349 -13.62 -6.63 15.34
CA MET A 349 -14.77 -7.17 14.62
C MET A 349 -14.50 -8.59 14.10
N HIS A 350 -13.36 -8.79 13.44
CA HIS A 350 -12.97 -10.12 12.97
C HIS A 350 -12.80 -11.11 14.12
N GLY A 351 -12.26 -10.65 15.23
CA GLY A 351 -12.13 -11.43 16.45
C GLY A 351 -13.45 -11.95 17.00
N ALA A 352 -14.56 -11.28 16.75
CA ALA A 352 -15.88 -11.74 17.20
C ALA A 352 -16.31 -13.06 16.55
N SER A 353 -15.78 -13.40 15.38
CA SER A 353 -16.01 -14.69 14.70
C SER A 353 -15.17 -15.85 15.25
N HIS A 354 -14.17 -15.57 16.10
CA HIS A 354 -13.32 -16.55 16.71
C HIS A 354 -14.00 -17.16 17.95
N ASN A 355 -13.58 -18.37 18.35
CA ASN A 355 -14.09 -18.95 19.60
C ASN A 355 -13.68 -18.12 20.82
N MET A 356 -14.43 -18.24 21.92
CA MET A 356 -14.24 -17.40 23.11
C MET A 356 -12.82 -17.48 23.69
N ALA A 357 -12.23 -18.66 23.74
CA ALA A 357 -10.87 -18.84 24.24
C ALA A 357 -9.85 -18.09 23.40
N CYS A 358 -10.00 -18.13 22.08
CA CYS A 358 -9.18 -17.36 21.15
C CYS A 358 -9.40 -15.86 21.31
N GLN A 359 -10.64 -15.41 21.47
CA GLN A 359 -10.96 -14.00 21.69
C GLN A 359 -10.25 -13.46 22.94
N LEU A 360 -10.38 -14.14 24.07
CA LEU A 360 -9.74 -13.73 25.33
C LEU A 360 -8.22 -13.68 25.24
N LYS A 361 -7.61 -14.59 24.47
CA LYS A 361 -6.16 -14.70 24.34
C LYS A 361 -5.55 -13.79 23.26
N ASN A 362 -6.30 -13.47 22.20
CA ASN A 362 -5.74 -12.88 21.01
C ASN A 362 -6.44 -11.61 20.50
N ASN A 363 -7.70 -11.37 20.86
CA ASN A 363 -8.41 -10.19 20.40
C ASN A 363 -7.94 -8.95 21.16
N GLY A 364 -7.53 -7.92 20.44
CA GLY A 364 -7.07 -6.66 21.03
C GLY A 364 -8.07 -6.00 22.00
N ARG A 365 -9.35 -6.34 21.89
CA ARG A 365 -10.38 -5.82 22.82
C ARG A 365 -10.15 -6.22 24.28
N TYR A 366 -9.60 -7.42 24.49
CA TYR A 366 -9.44 -8.02 25.81
C TYR A 366 -8.01 -8.01 26.32
N LEU A 367 -7.07 -7.54 25.51
CA LEU A 367 -5.66 -7.56 25.86
C LEU A 367 -5.25 -6.25 26.53
N GLU A 368 -4.50 -6.41 27.64
CA GLU A 368 -3.93 -5.29 28.36
C GLU A 368 -2.97 -4.50 27.47
N GLY A 369 -2.97 -3.17 27.61
CA GLY A 369 -2.11 -2.26 26.84
C GLY A 369 -2.61 -1.95 25.42
N SER A 370 -3.63 -2.64 24.92
CA SER A 370 -4.19 -2.37 23.60
C SER A 370 -5.04 -1.10 23.53
N ALA A 371 -5.43 -0.58 24.70
CA ALA A 371 -6.33 0.56 24.85
C ALA A 371 -7.67 0.36 24.09
N HIS A 372 -8.26 1.41 23.57
CA HIS A 372 -9.49 1.32 22.78
C HIS A 372 -9.21 1.31 21.27
N ARG A 373 -8.19 0.57 20.84
CA ARG A 373 -7.80 0.45 19.42
C ARG A 373 -8.55 -0.71 18.78
N VAL A 374 -9.34 -0.41 17.77
CA VAL A 374 -10.22 -1.39 17.11
C VAL A 374 -9.44 -2.30 16.17
N GLY A 375 -8.40 -1.77 15.52
CA GLY A 375 -7.56 -2.53 14.58
C GLY A 375 -8.16 -2.67 13.17
N GLU A 376 -9.20 -1.89 12.81
CA GLU A 376 -9.95 -2.01 11.54
C GLU A 376 -9.57 -0.92 10.51
N GLN A 377 -8.41 -0.29 10.65
CA GLN A 377 -8.01 0.81 9.77
C GLN A 377 -7.76 0.37 8.33
N THR A 378 -7.35 -0.87 8.14
CA THR A 378 -7.16 -1.47 6.81
C THR A 378 -8.46 -1.56 6.02
N GLU A 379 -9.56 -1.94 6.64
CA GLU A 379 -10.87 -2.00 5.98
C GLU A 379 -11.31 -0.62 5.46
N GLN A 380 -11.11 0.43 6.27
CA GLN A 380 -11.37 1.80 5.85
C GLN A 380 -10.46 2.22 4.70
N HIS A 381 -9.20 1.82 4.76
CA HIS A 381 -8.21 2.07 3.71
C HIS A 381 -8.59 1.38 2.39
N TRP A 382 -8.98 0.10 2.45
CA TRP A 382 -9.44 -0.65 1.27
C TRP A 382 -10.69 -0.03 0.63
N SER A 383 -11.57 0.57 1.41
CA SER A 383 -12.75 1.26 0.89
C SER A 383 -12.38 2.44 -0.02
N GLN A 384 -11.27 3.12 0.23
CA GLN A 384 -10.75 4.22 -0.57
C GLN A 384 -10.04 3.75 -1.87
N LEU A 385 -9.48 2.53 -1.87
CA LEU A 385 -8.86 1.93 -3.06
C LEU A 385 -9.88 1.19 -3.95
N LYS A 386 -10.99 0.76 -3.38
CA LYS A 386 -12.00 -0.05 -4.07
C LYS A 386 -12.55 0.56 -5.36
N PRO A 387 -12.79 1.88 -5.48
CA PRO A 387 -13.29 2.49 -6.71
C PRO A 387 -12.36 2.31 -7.91
N MET A 388 -11.04 2.29 -7.71
CA MET A 388 -10.06 2.09 -8.78
C MET A 388 -9.95 0.63 -9.24
N SER A 389 -10.43 -0.33 -8.46
CA SER A 389 -10.19 -1.75 -8.70
C SER A 389 -10.60 -2.24 -10.11
N PRO A 390 -11.71 -1.79 -10.70
CA PRO A 390 -12.07 -2.19 -12.07
C PRO A 390 -11.03 -1.74 -13.11
N LEU A 391 -10.44 -0.56 -12.93
CA LEU A 391 -9.47 0.02 -13.85
C LEU A 391 -8.12 -0.69 -13.75
N LEU A 392 -7.69 -0.99 -12.53
CA LEU A 392 -6.41 -1.64 -12.26
C LEU A 392 -6.27 -3.02 -12.92
N ARG A 393 -7.39 -3.69 -13.20
CA ARG A 393 -7.41 -5.02 -13.83
C ARG A 393 -6.84 -5.02 -15.24
N TYR A 394 -7.00 -3.92 -15.96
CA TYR A 394 -6.62 -3.77 -17.37
C TYR A 394 -5.36 -2.96 -17.58
N MET A 395 -4.77 -2.41 -16.51
CA MET A 395 -3.53 -1.66 -16.58
C MET A 395 -2.32 -2.58 -16.75
N THR A 396 -1.30 -2.11 -17.46
CA THR A 396 0.02 -2.76 -17.45
C THR A 396 0.56 -2.81 -16.02
N SER A 397 1.46 -3.74 -15.73
CA SER A 397 2.03 -3.90 -14.38
C SER A 397 2.63 -2.60 -13.86
N ALA A 398 3.36 -1.85 -14.70
CA ALA A 398 3.97 -0.58 -14.33
C ALA A 398 2.91 0.49 -14.01
N ASN A 399 1.98 0.72 -14.94
CA ASN A 399 0.93 1.73 -14.74
C ASN A 399 0.03 1.41 -13.54
N ARG A 400 -0.20 0.11 -13.28
CA ARG A 400 -0.96 -0.33 -12.12
C ARG A 400 -0.24 0.01 -10.81
N VAL A 401 1.05 -0.23 -10.72
CA VAL A 401 1.84 0.10 -9.54
C VAL A 401 1.91 1.62 -9.36
N ASP A 402 2.18 2.37 -10.43
CA ASP A 402 2.19 3.84 -10.39
C ASP A 402 0.84 4.42 -9.95
N ALA A 403 -0.28 3.89 -10.46
CA ALA A 403 -1.61 4.33 -10.08
C ALA A 403 -1.94 4.02 -8.60
N LEU A 404 -1.53 2.84 -8.12
CA LEU A 404 -1.70 2.48 -6.71
C LEU A 404 -0.82 3.34 -5.81
N GLN A 405 0.46 3.56 -6.18
CA GLN A 405 1.35 4.44 -5.44
C GLN A 405 0.78 5.85 -5.32
N ALA A 406 0.32 6.42 -6.43
CA ALA A 406 -0.28 7.74 -6.44
C ALA A 406 -1.51 7.82 -5.53
N GLN A 407 -2.38 6.80 -5.56
CA GLN A 407 -3.56 6.76 -4.69
C GLN A 407 -3.19 6.59 -3.20
N LEU A 408 -2.15 5.81 -2.89
CA LEU A 408 -1.65 5.69 -1.52
C LEU A 408 -1.12 7.02 -0.99
N SER A 409 -0.39 7.76 -1.82
CA SER A 409 0.09 9.10 -1.51
C SER A 409 -1.06 10.09 -1.29
N ASP A 410 -2.09 10.07 -2.16
CA ASP A 410 -3.28 10.92 -2.00
C ASP A 410 -4.03 10.59 -0.68
N ILE A 411 -4.18 9.30 -0.34
CA ILE A 411 -4.79 8.88 0.92
C ILE A 411 -3.96 9.36 2.12
N ALA A 412 -2.63 9.23 2.06
CA ALA A 412 -1.75 9.72 3.11
C ALA A 412 -1.92 11.23 3.33
N PHE A 413 -1.92 11.99 2.26
CA PHE A 413 -2.10 13.44 2.28
C PHE A 413 -3.46 13.85 2.87
N ASP A 414 -4.55 13.22 2.44
CA ASP A 414 -5.90 13.47 2.98
C ASP A 414 -5.97 13.14 4.48
N LYS A 415 -5.36 12.04 4.91
CA LYS A 415 -5.30 11.66 6.32
C LYS A 415 -4.51 12.67 7.15
N GLN A 416 -3.39 13.17 6.63
CA GLN A 416 -2.61 14.21 7.27
C GLN A 416 -3.44 15.49 7.48
N GLY A 417 -4.14 15.93 6.43
CA GLY A 417 -5.00 17.12 6.47
C GLY A 417 -6.13 17.05 7.51
N CYS A 418 -6.67 15.85 7.73
CA CYS A 418 -7.76 15.62 8.69
C CYS A 418 -7.29 15.21 10.09
N MET A 419 -6.00 15.01 10.32
CA MET A 419 -5.44 14.36 11.50
C MET A 419 -5.82 15.06 12.82
N VAL A 420 -5.67 16.38 12.87
CA VAL A 420 -5.97 17.16 14.08
C VAL A 420 -7.45 17.03 14.48
N ALA A 421 -8.34 17.14 13.51
CA ALA A 421 -9.78 17.00 13.75
C ALA A 421 -10.14 15.58 14.24
N GLN A 422 -9.54 14.56 13.64
CA GLN A 422 -9.74 13.17 14.05
C GLN A 422 -9.23 12.89 15.47
N LEU A 423 -8.06 13.42 15.83
CA LEU A 423 -7.52 13.25 17.18
C LEU A 423 -8.40 13.95 18.22
N LYS A 424 -8.85 15.17 17.92
CA LYS A 424 -9.77 15.88 18.81
C LYS A 424 -11.06 15.08 19.04
N SER A 425 -11.69 14.61 17.97
CA SER A 425 -12.90 13.79 18.06
C SER A 425 -12.67 12.52 18.87
N LYS A 426 -11.58 11.80 18.63
CA LYS A 426 -11.23 10.60 19.42
C LYS A 426 -11.00 10.92 20.89
N ASN A 427 -10.32 12.02 21.20
CA ASN A 427 -10.11 12.44 22.57
C ASN A 427 -11.43 12.74 23.28
N ASP A 428 -12.33 13.51 22.64
CA ASP A 428 -13.64 13.85 23.19
C ASP A 428 -14.49 12.59 23.46
N ASP A 429 -14.47 11.63 22.53
CA ASP A 429 -15.14 10.34 22.70
C ASP A 429 -14.55 9.52 23.85
N MET A 430 -13.23 9.51 24.01
CA MET A 430 -12.56 8.81 25.11
C MET A 430 -12.87 9.43 26.46
N VAL A 431 -12.91 10.76 26.56
CA VAL A 431 -13.29 11.47 27.80
C VAL A 431 -14.72 11.10 28.20
N LYS A 432 -15.67 11.09 27.24
CA LYS A 432 -17.05 10.67 27.51
C LYS A 432 -17.13 9.21 28.00
N LYS A 433 -16.42 8.29 27.33
CA LYS A 433 -16.40 6.87 27.72
C LYS A 433 -15.78 6.65 29.08
N LEU A 434 -14.70 7.34 29.41
CA LEU A 434 -14.07 7.30 30.74
C LEU A 434 -15.02 7.81 31.82
N GLY A 435 -15.76 8.89 31.55
CA GLY A 435 -16.78 9.41 32.45
C GLY A 435 -17.89 8.39 32.72
N ALA A 436 -18.45 7.78 31.66
CA ALA A 436 -19.47 6.76 31.80
C ALA A 436 -18.97 5.51 32.55
N LEU A 437 -17.74 5.07 32.28
CA LEU A 437 -17.15 3.91 32.96
C LEU A 437 -16.93 4.20 34.46
N ARG A 438 -16.47 5.38 34.85
CA ARG A 438 -16.33 5.77 36.24
C ARG A 438 -17.66 5.73 36.99
N VAL A 439 -18.74 6.23 36.38
CA VAL A 439 -20.09 6.16 36.94
C VAL A 439 -20.53 4.71 37.13
N SER A 440 -20.31 3.83 36.13
CA SER A 440 -20.65 2.42 36.21
C SER A 440 -19.89 1.69 37.32
N ILE A 441 -18.59 1.96 37.46
CA ILE A 441 -17.78 1.37 38.55
C ILE A 441 -18.23 1.84 39.90
N ALA A 442 -18.53 3.12 40.05
CA ALA A 442 -19.05 3.66 41.32
C ALA A 442 -20.39 3.02 41.70
N ALA A 443 -21.30 2.79 40.73
CA ALA A 443 -22.56 2.09 40.97
C ALA A 443 -22.34 0.64 41.47
N LEU A 444 -21.43 -0.10 40.85
CA LEU A 444 -21.10 -1.47 41.28
C LEU A 444 -20.47 -1.54 42.67
N SER A 445 -19.70 -0.50 43.06
CA SER A 445 -19.07 -0.44 44.39
C SER A 445 -20.05 -0.11 45.53
N ILE A 446 -21.25 0.33 45.20
CA ILE A 446 -22.32 0.62 46.20
C ILE A 446 -23.16 -0.65 46.47
N GLU A 447 -23.15 -1.63 45.56
CA GLU A 447 -23.93 -2.88 45.71
C GLU A 447 -23.14 -3.98 46.44
N HIS A 448 -21.89 -3.75 46.80
CA HIS A 448 -21.04 -4.62 47.59
C HIS A 448 -20.56 -3.93 48.88
#